data_ed09f9e37dcc888a9279cf0419409841
#
_entry.id   ed09f9e37dcc888a9279cf0419409841
#
_cell.length_a   1.000
_cell.length_b   1.000
_cell.length_c   1.000
_cell.angle_alpha   90.00
_cell.angle_beta   90.00
_cell.angle_gamma   90.00
#
_symmetry.space_group_name_H-M   'P 1'
#
loop_
_entity.id
_entity.type
_entity.pdbx_description
1 polymer ?
#
loop_
_entity_poly.entity_id
_entity_poly.type
_entity_poly.pdbx_seq_one_letter_code
_entity_poly.pdbx_strand_id
1 'polypeptide(L)'
;MSPNQRPMAPYRRIAAQIMERIDRGELRPGDHVPSVSKIRDAEGVSTATAARVAAVLRAEGYAESVPGVGTIVIERKGLIAGADRLGRLRAGGDGLDNDTVEFLGAGLESASQEVADALGLDEGAQVVRRRRRYLDTLGVKTVSTTWIEGSIAERAPELLRPEKLPKMTFGAIEDATGRRASRQRDTIAIREVPADVAEHLGVEPGTKTLVVVNHYWDQYGEPSEYAVDYHGPGRELQREYDRD
;
A
#
# COMPACT_ATOMS: atom_id res chain seq x y z
N MET A 1 -3.48 24.35 23.40
CA MET A 1 -4.47 24.73 22.36
C MET A 1 -4.06 24.03 21.09
N SER A 2 -4.79 23.00 20.67
CA SER A 2 -4.47 22.20 19.47
C SER A 2 -4.70 23.00 18.19
N PRO A 3 -3.86 22.85 17.14
CA PRO A 3 -4.02 23.57 15.88
C PRO A 3 -5.26 23.07 15.15
N ASN A 4 -6.02 24.03 14.73
CA ASN A 4 -7.21 24.12 13.88
C ASN A 4 -7.36 22.98 12.86
N GLN A 5 -8.07 21.90 13.19
CA GLN A 5 -8.63 20.99 12.21
C GLN A 5 -9.78 21.70 11.52
N ARG A 6 -9.53 22.24 10.31
CA ARG A 6 -10.62 22.69 9.44
C ARG A 6 -11.57 21.51 9.21
N PRO A 7 -12.88 21.65 9.43
CA PRO A 7 -13.82 20.58 9.18
C PRO A 7 -13.74 20.16 7.72
N MET A 8 -13.70 18.85 7.47
CA MET A 8 -13.67 18.26 6.13
C MET A 8 -14.82 18.83 5.27
N ALA A 9 -14.52 19.27 4.06
CA ALA A 9 -15.54 19.81 3.18
C ALA A 9 -16.68 18.81 2.96
N PRO A 10 -17.96 19.23 2.95
CA PRO A 10 -19.11 18.34 2.88
C PRO A 10 -19.05 17.32 1.72
N TYR A 11 -18.60 17.73 0.53
CA TYR A 11 -18.46 16.83 -0.61
C TYR A 11 -17.42 15.73 -0.39
N ARG A 12 -16.31 16.01 0.31
CA ARG A 12 -15.28 15.01 0.64
C ARG A 12 -15.80 13.99 1.66
N ARG A 13 -16.53 14.46 2.69
CA ARG A 13 -17.18 13.59 3.68
C ARG A 13 -18.17 12.62 3.03
N ILE A 14 -19.04 13.14 2.15
CA ILE A 14 -20.05 12.33 1.46
C ILE A 14 -19.38 11.35 0.49
N ALA A 15 -18.35 11.78 -0.25
CA ALA A 15 -17.58 10.89 -1.13
C ALA A 15 -16.94 9.76 -0.33
N ALA A 16 -16.28 10.05 0.80
CA ALA A 16 -15.68 9.05 1.67
C ALA A 16 -16.69 8.00 2.18
N GLN A 17 -17.91 8.42 2.55
CA GLN A 17 -18.96 7.49 2.95
C GLN A 17 -19.42 6.56 1.81
N ILE A 18 -19.48 7.07 0.58
CA ILE A 18 -19.83 6.24 -0.59
C ILE A 18 -18.68 5.29 -0.91
N MET A 19 -17.43 5.74 -0.86
CA MET A 19 -16.24 4.90 -1.04
C MET A 19 -16.23 3.75 -0.04
N GLU A 20 -16.47 4.04 1.24
CA GLU A 20 -16.55 3.03 2.29
C GLU A 20 -17.64 1.97 2.01
N ARG A 21 -18.79 2.37 1.47
CA ARG A 21 -19.85 1.44 1.07
C ARG A 21 -19.43 0.57 -0.12
N ILE A 22 -18.66 1.10 -1.06
CA ILE A 22 -18.09 0.35 -2.18
C ILE A 22 -17.05 -0.64 -1.64
N ASP A 23 -16.14 -0.20 -0.77
CA ASP A 23 -15.09 -1.02 -0.17
C ASP A 23 -15.67 -2.17 0.68
N ARG A 24 -16.83 -1.95 1.33
CA ARG A 24 -17.57 -3.00 2.06
C ARG A 24 -18.42 -3.91 1.15
N GLY A 25 -18.44 -3.67 -0.16
CA GLY A 25 -19.23 -4.45 -1.13
C GLY A 25 -20.74 -4.19 -1.07
N GLU A 26 -21.20 -3.14 -0.37
CA GLU A 26 -22.60 -2.71 -0.38
C GLU A 26 -23.02 -2.10 -1.72
N LEU A 27 -22.06 -1.50 -2.43
CA LEU A 27 -22.17 -1.06 -3.81
C LEU A 27 -21.12 -1.82 -4.61
N ARG A 28 -21.56 -2.57 -5.60
CA ARG A 28 -20.70 -3.45 -6.41
C ARG A 28 -20.39 -2.83 -7.77
N PRO A 29 -19.33 -3.25 -8.45
CA PRO A 29 -19.10 -2.88 -9.84
C PRO A 29 -20.35 -3.07 -10.70
N GLY A 30 -20.71 -2.05 -11.48
CA GLY A 30 -21.95 -1.98 -12.25
C GLY A 30 -23.13 -1.33 -11.53
N ASP A 31 -23.10 -1.20 -10.20
CA ASP A 31 -24.14 -0.51 -9.45
C ASP A 31 -24.09 1.00 -9.71
N HIS A 32 -25.27 1.64 -9.65
CA HIS A 32 -25.34 3.10 -9.75
C HIS A 32 -24.85 3.78 -8.46
N VAL A 33 -23.93 4.73 -8.61
CA VAL A 33 -23.67 5.71 -7.59
C VAL A 33 -24.93 6.56 -7.36
N PRO A 34 -25.28 6.95 -6.13
CA PRO A 34 -26.41 7.84 -5.88
C PRO A 34 -26.35 9.08 -6.77
N SER A 35 -27.44 9.41 -7.44
CA SER A 35 -27.51 10.57 -8.35
C SER A 35 -27.31 11.88 -7.61
N VAL A 36 -26.91 12.93 -8.32
CA VAL A 36 -26.74 14.28 -7.76
C VAL A 36 -27.99 14.74 -7.00
N SER A 37 -29.19 14.45 -7.53
CA SER A 37 -30.45 14.78 -6.83
C SER A 37 -30.60 13.97 -5.54
N LYS A 38 -30.35 12.67 -5.55
CA LYS A 38 -30.42 11.82 -4.37
C LYS A 38 -29.42 12.26 -3.29
N ILE A 39 -28.17 12.58 -3.67
CA ILE A 39 -27.18 13.09 -2.73
C ILE A 39 -27.60 14.43 -2.15
N ARG A 40 -28.07 15.37 -3.00
CA ARG A 40 -28.58 16.68 -2.56
C ARG A 40 -29.69 16.53 -1.52
N ASP A 41 -30.68 15.69 -1.83
CA ASP A 41 -31.89 15.54 -1.01
C ASP A 41 -31.62 14.78 0.30
N ALA A 42 -30.74 13.75 0.26
CA ALA A 42 -30.37 12.97 1.44
C ALA A 42 -29.42 13.72 2.40
N GLU A 43 -28.48 14.48 1.84
CA GLU A 43 -27.45 15.14 2.65
C GLU A 43 -27.69 16.64 2.91
N GLY A 44 -28.77 17.20 2.36
CA GLY A 44 -29.12 18.60 2.53
C GLY A 44 -28.09 19.59 1.97
N VAL A 45 -27.39 19.21 0.90
CA VAL A 45 -26.32 20.02 0.28
C VAL A 45 -26.76 20.67 -1.02
N SER A 46 -25.99 21.64 -1.51
CA SER A 46 -26.26 22.26 -2.81
C SER A 46 -26.03 21.26 -3.97
N THR A 47 -26.69 21.51 -5.11
CA THR A 47 -26.47 20.74 -6.34
C THR A 47 -25.01 20.74 -6.77
N ALA A 48 -24.30 21.87 -6.63
CA ALA A 48 -22.87 21.98 -6.91
C ALA A 48 -22.02 21.11 -5.99
N THR A 49 -22.34 21.04 -4.69
CA THR A 49 -21.67 20.17 -3.72
C THR A 49 -21.92 18.69 -4.06
N ALA A 50 -23.16 18.33 -4.36
CA ALA A 50 -23.50 16.96 -4.75
C ALA A 50 -22.82 16.52 -6.07
N ALA A 51 -22.73 17.41 -7.05
CA ALA A 51 -22.00 17.15 -8.30
C ALA A 51 -20.49 16.93 -8.07
N ARG A 52 -19.89 17.64 -7.12
CA ARG A 52 -18.50 17.44 -6.71
C ARG A 52 -18.25 16.06 -6.09
N VAL A 53 -19.22 15.47 -5.40
CA VAL A 53 -19.10 14.09 -4.88
C VAL A 53 -18.84 13.10 -6.01
N ALA A 54 -19.66 13.15 -7.08
CA ALA A 54 -19.47 12.29 -8.23
C ALA A 54 -18.12 12.54 -8.95
N ALA A 55 -17.66 13.79 -8.98
CA ALA A 55 -16.36 14.13 -9.52
C ALA A 55 -15.21 13.51 -8.70
N VAL A 56 -15.31 13.58 -7.37
CA VAL A 56 -14.32 12.93 -6.47
C VAL A 56 -14.31 11.43 -6.67
N LEU A 57 -15.48 10.76 -6.67
CA LEU A 57 -15.55 9.32 -6.88
C LEU A 57 -14.90 8.88 -8.20
N ARG A 58 -15.03 9.69 -9.25
CA ARG A 58 -14.35 9.42 -10.53
C ARG A 58 -12.85 9.66 -10.46
N ALA A 59 -12.43 10.75 -9.85
CA ALA A 59 -11.01 11.08 -9.66
C ALA A 59 -10.29 10.01 -8.83
N GLU A 60 -10.98 9.49 -7.80
CA GLU A 60 -10.48 8.41 -6.92
C GLU A 60 -10.62 7.00 -7.54
N GLY A 61 -11.10 6.89 -8.79
CA GLY A 61 -11.23 5.60 -9.48
C GLY A 61 -12.29 4.65 -8.93
N TYR A 62 -13.29 5.16 -8.19
CA TYR A 62 -14.41 4.37 -7.66
C TYR A 62 -15.59 4.29 -8.63
N ALA A 63 -15.70 5.23 -9.56
CA ALA A 63 -16.84 5.30 -10.46
C ALA A 63 -16.45 5.92 -11.81
N GLU A 64 -17.25 5.63 -12.83
CA GLU A 64 -17.16 6.29 -14.14
C GLU A 64 -18.52 6.80 -14.59
N SER A 65 -18.50 7.80 -15.49
CA SER A 65 -19.73 8.29 -16.13
C SER A 65 -19.95 7.58 -17.44
N VAL A 66 -21.07 6.89 -17.54
CA VAL A 66 -21.49 6.21 -18.76
C VAL A 66 -22.62 7.01 -19.41
N PRO A 67 -22.45 7.51 -20.66
CA PRO A 67 -23.48 8.27 -21.36
C PRO A 67 -24.81 7.51 -21.41
N GLY A 68 -25.90 8.17 -21.03
CA GLY A 68 -27.25 7.57 -21.02
C GLY A 68 -27.56 6.64 -19.84
N VAL A 69 -26.54 6.24 -19.05
CA VAL A 69 -26.67 5.35 -17.90
C VAL A 69 -26.49 6.10 -16.59
N GLY A 70 -25.54 7.00 -16.52
CA GLY A 70 -25.22 7.77 -15.31
C GLY A 70 -23.83 7.47 -14.78
N THR A 71 -23.62 7.65 -13.47
CA THR A 71 -22.37 7.30 -12.80
C THR A 71 -22.52 5.91 -12.18
N ILE A 72 -21.68 4.98 -12.61
CA ILE A 72 -21.66 3.59 -12.12
C ILE A 72 -20.36 3.32 -11.37
N VAL A 73 -20.43 2.44 -10.38
CA VAL A 73 -19.27 1.89 -9.70
C VAL A 73 -18.47 1.07 -10.69
N ILE A 74 -17.18 1.31 -10.78
CA ILE A 74 -16.26 0.49 -11.58
C ILE A 74 -15.54 -0.51 -10.72
N GLU A 75 -15.13 -1.61 -11.34
CA GLU A 75 -14.15 -2.50 -10.73
C GLU A 75 -12.86 -1.69 -10.56
N ARG A 76 -12.45 -1.49 -9.33
CA ARG A 76 -11.19 -0.77 -9.08
C ARG A 76 -10.09 -1.57 -9.74
N LYS A 77 -9.55 -1.08 -10.81
CA LYS A 77 -8.27 -1.56 -11.33
C LYS A 77 -7.31 -1.45 -10.16
N GLY A 78 -6.79 -2.58 -9.71
CA GLY A 78 -6.08 -2.71 -8.44
C GLY A 78 -5.06 -1.64 -8.20
N LEU A 79 -5.54 -0.52 -7.65
CA LEU A 79 -4.69 0.60 -7.28
C LEU A 79 -3.77 0.12 -6.18
N ILE A 80 -2.50 0.18 -6.46
CA ILE A 80 -1.48 0.02 -5.45
C ILE A 80 -1.53 1.31 -4.65
N ALA A 81 -2.01 1.25 -3.42
CA ALA A 81 -1.87 2.37 -2.51
C ALA A 81 -0.40 2.78 -2.52
N GLY A 82 -0.14 4.04 -2.83
CA GLY A 82 1.22 4.55 -2.96
C GLY A 82 2.06 4.11 -1.76
N ALA A 83 3.29 3.77 -2.01
CA ALA A 83 4.21 3.06 -1.14
C ALA A 83 4.61 3.81 0.16
N ASP A 84 3.84 4.76 0.66
CA ASP A 84 4.15 5.47 1.91
C ASP A 84 3.79 4.62 3.15
N ARG A 85 4.51 3.48 3.28
CA ARG A 85 4.39 2.61 4.46
C ARG A 85 4.82 3.33 5.74
N LEU A 86 5.85 4.16 5.65
CA LEU A 86 6.38 4.92 6.77
C LEU A 86 5.38 6.01 7.22
N GLY A 87 4.76 6.72 6.29
CA GLY A 87 3.72 7.71 6.58
C GLY A 87 2.50 7.08 7.24
N ARG A 88 2.07 5.92 6.76
CA ARG A 88 0.94 5.17 7.36
C ARG A 88 1.24 4.72 8.78
N LEU A 89 2.43 4.19 9.04
CA LEU A 89 2.86 3.83 10.39
C LEU A 89 2.81 5.04 11.33
N ARG A 90 3.31 6.19 10.87
CA ARG A 90 3.29 7.44 11.65
C ARG A 90 1.88 7.96 11.90
N ALA A 91 0.95 7.69 11.01
CA ALA A 91 -0.47 8.02 11.17
C ALA A 91 -1.23 7.02 12.08
N GLY A 92 -0.54 6.02 12.65
CA GLY A 92 -1.14 5.00 13.51
C GLY A 92 -1.83 3.86 12.74
N GLY A 93 -1.64 3.78 11.43
CA GLY A 93 -2.14 2.69 10.61
C GLY A 93 -1.29 1.42 10.78
N ASP A 94 -1.90 0.27 10.64
CA ASP A 94 -1.21 -1.04 10.68
C ASP A 94 -0.60 -1.44 9.31
N GLY A 95 -0.68 -0.55 8.34
CA GLY A 95 -0.16 -0.74 6.98
C GLY A 95 -0.97 -1.71 6.12
N LEU A 96 -2.10 -2.16 6.63
CA LEU A 96 -3.02 -3.05 5.96
C LEU A 96 -4.27 -2.23 5.61
N ASP A 97 -4.37 -1.80 4.36
CA ASP A 97 -5.68 -1.48 3.79
C ASP A 97 -6.54 -2.77 3.90
N ASN A 98 -7.77 -2.81 3.47
CA ASN A 98 -8.66 -3.99 3.52
C ASN A 98 -8.08 -5.26 2.83
N ASP A 99 -6.78 -5.34 2.66
CA ASP A 99 -6.08 -6.45 2.03
C ASP A 99 -5.96 -7.66 2.98
N THR A 100 -6.21 -8.85 2.48
CA THR A 100 -5.80 -10.07 3.16
C THR A 100 -4.30 -10.26 2.98
N VAL A 101 -3.58 -10.53 4.08
CA VAL A 101 -2.13 -10.77 4.05
C VAL A 101 -1.81 -12.20 4.38
N GLU A 102 -1.05 -12.84 3.53
CA GLU A 102 -0.48 -14.16 3.76
C GLU A 102 1.04 -14.06 3.94
N PHE A 103 1.54 -14.63 5.03
CA PHE A 103 2.97 -14.67 5.32
C PHE A 103 3.57 -15.93 4.69
N LEU A 104 4.45 -15.75 3.71
CA LEU A 104 5.03 -16.83 2.91
C LEU A 104 6.33 -17.39 3.51
N GLY A 105 6.98 -16.62 4.37
CA GLY A 105 8.20 -17.05 5.05
C GLY A 105 8.93 -15.91 5.74
N ALA A 106 9.72 -16.27 6.75
CA ALA A 106 10.66 -15.39 7.42
C ALA A 106 11.85 -16.23 7.90
N GLY A 107 13.07 -15.69 7.86
CA GLY A 107 14.26 -16.39 8.30
C GLY A 107 15.54 -15.66 7.92
N LEU A 108 16.68 -16.22 8.32
CA LEU A 108 17.99 -15.73 7.92
C LEU A 108 18.37 -16.32 6.56
N GLU A 109 18.97 -15.49 5.73
CA GLU A 109 19.61 -15.92 4.47
C GLU A 109 20.85 -15.07 4.19
N SER A 110 21.70 -15.52 3.24
CA SER A 110 22.83 -14.73 2.75
C SER A 110 22.36 -13.64 1.81
N ALA A 111 22.81 -12.41 2.02
CA ALA A 111 22.48 -11.28 1.17
C ALA A 111 23.04 -11.48 -0.25
N SER A 112 22.20 -11.26 -1.27
CA SER A 112 22.68 -11.06 -2.64
C SER A 112 23.41 -9.72 -2.75
N GLN A 113 24.17 -9.51 -3.83
CA GLN A 113 24.86 -8.23 -4.07
C GLN A 113 23.88 -7.04 -4.00
N GLU A 114 22.70 -7.15 -4.64
CA GLU A 114 21.68 -6.07 -4.62
C GLU A 114 21.23 -5.74 -3.19
N VAL A 115 20.98 -6.77 -2.37
CA VAL A 115 20.55 -6.60 -0.97
C VAL A 115 21.68 -6.05 -0.11
N ALA A 116 22.89 -6.55 -0.28
CA ALA A 116 24.09 -6.08 0.44
C ALA A 116 24.35 -4.60 0.16
N ASP A 117 24.38 -4.20 -1.12
CA ASP A 117 24.56 -2.81 -1.54
C ASP A 117 23.47 -1.90 -0.95
N ALA A 118 22.22 -2.37 -0.96
CA ALA A 118 21.08 -1.60 -0.46
C ALA A 118 21.12 -1.37 1.06
N LEU A 119 21.66 -2.34 1.81
CA LEU A 119 21.77 -2.30 3.26
C LEU A 119 23.13 -1.83 3.77
N GLY A 120 24.09 -1.58 2.86
CA GLY A 120 25.46 -1.19 3.23
C GLY A 120 26.25 -2.32 3.90
N LEU A 121 26.00 -3.57 3.49
CA LEU A 121 26.63 -4.78 4.01
C LEU A 121 27.57 -5.39 2.99
N ASP A 122 28.40 -6.36 3.42
CA ASP A 122 29.18 -7.19 2.52
C ASP A 122 28.28 -8.23 1.82
N GLU A 123 28.64 -8.62 0.58
CA GLU A 123 27.97 -9.70 -0.10
C GLU A 123 28.03 -10.99 0.73
N GLY A 124 26.91 -11.70 0.83
CA GLY A 124 26.80 -12.91 1.64
C GLY A 124 26.60 -12.67 3.15
N ALA A 125 26.59 -11.42 3.61
CA ALA A 125 26.25 -11.10 5.00
C ALA A 125 24.86 -11.68 5.34
N GLN A 126 24.67 -12.05 6.61
CA GLN A 126 23.39 -12.57 7.07
C GLN A 126 22.35 -11.45 7.12
N VAL A 127 21.19 -11.69 6.50
CA VAL A 127 20.03 -10.80 6.53
C VAL A 127 18.77 -11.56 6.95
N VAL A 128 17.88 -10.90 7.65
CA VAL A 128 16.52 -11.38 7.85
C VAL A 128 15.75 -11.12 6.56
N ARG A 129 15.21 -12.16 5.95
CA ARG A 129 14.28 -12.07 4.84
C ARG A 129 12.88 -12.34 5.34
N ARG A 130 11.92 -11.49 4.96
CA ARG A 130 10.49 -11.68 5.22
C ARG A 130 9.73 -11.56 3.93
N ARG A 131 8.96 -12.59 3.56
CA ARG A 131 8.11 -12.58 2.36
C ARG A 131 6.65 -12.72 2.73
N ARG A 132 5.81 -11.94 2.07
CA ARG A 132 4.35 -11.93 2.24
C ARG A 132 3.69 -11.60 0.92
N ARG A 133 2.44 -12.03 0.76
CA ARG A 133 1.59 -11.58 -0.35
C ARG A 133 0.34 -10.91 0.17
N TYR A 134 -0.08 -9.92 -0.56
CA TYR A 134 -1.30 -9.17 -0.33
C TYR A 134 -2.32 -9.58 -1.37
N LEU A 135 -3.55 -9.83 -0.93
CA LEU A 135 -4.65 -10.22 -1.78
C LEU A 135 -5.80 -9.23 -1.59
N ASP A 136 -6.48 -8.94 -2.68
CA ASP A 136 -7.75 -8.23 -2.70
C ASP A 136 -8.79 -9.02 -3.51
N THR A 137 -9.92 -8.41 -3.83
CA THR A 137 -10.99 -9.05 -4.60
C THR A 137 -10.58 -9.45 -6.03
N LEU A 138 -9.48 -8.88 -6.55
CA LEU A 138 -8.95 -9.17 -7.88
C LEU A 138 -7.84 -10.26 -7.85
N GLY A 139 -7.56 -10.83 -6.68
CA GLY A 139 -6.52 -11.84 -6.50
C GLY A 139 -5.22 -11.29 -5.90
N VAL A 140 -4.07 -11.84 -6.29
CA VAL A 140 -2.78 -11.39 -5.72
C VAL A 140 -2.46 -9.98 -6.20
N LYS A 141 -2.44 -9.06 -5.24
CA LYS A 141 -2.11 -7.65 -5.45
C LYS A 141 -0.60 -7.43 -5.52
N THR A 142 0.12 -8.01 -4.57
CA THR A 142 1.56 -7.78 -4.42
C THR A 142 2.21 -8.95 -3.71
N VAL A 143 3.39 -9.34 -4.17
CA VAL A 143 4.34 -10.16 -3.41
C VAL A 143 5.46 -9.23 -2.94
N SER A 144 5.58 -9.08 -1.63
CA SER A 144 6.54 -8.20 -0.95
C SER A 144 7.64 -9.02 -0.31
N THR A 145 8.89 -8.71 -0.58
CA THR A 145 10.04 -9.28 0.13
C THR A 145 10.81 -8.15 0.78
N THR A 146 11.07 -8.28 2.07
CA THR A 146 11.78 -7.29 2.89
C THR A 146 13.05 -7.92 3.43
N TRP A 147 14.15 -7.18 3.41
CA TRP A 147 15.43 -7.56 4.00
C TRP A 147 15.86 -6.54 5.05
N ILE A 148 16.43 -7.04 6.12
CA ILE A 148 16.90 -6.30 7.29
C ILE A 148 18.24 -6.92 7.71
N GLU A 149 19.16 -6.15 8.23
CA GLU A 149 20.43 -6.67 8.77
C GLU A 149 20.20 -7.80 9.78
N GLY A 150 20.87 -8.95 9.59
CA GLY A 150 20.62 -10.18 10.34
C GLY A 150 20.89 -10.06 11.84
N SER A 151 21.87 -9.24 12.27
CA SER A 151 22.21 -9.02 13.68
C SER A 151 21.04 -8.46 14.49
N ILE A 152 20.10 -7.79 13.86
CA ILE A 152 18.90 -7.24 14.52
C ILE A 152 18.01 -8.37 15.08
N ALA A 153 18.00 -9.54 14.43
CA ALA A 153 17.20 -10.68 14.88
C ALA A 153 17.62 -11.22 16.26
N GLU A 154 18.84 -10.97 16.71
CA GLU A 154 19.29 -11.34 18.06
C GLU A 154 18.49 -10.62 19.15
N ARG A 155 18.03 -9.39 18.86
CA ARG A 155 17.24 -8.55 19.78
C ARG A 155 15.77 -8.51 19.44
N ALA A 156 15.41 -8.86 18.21
CA ALA A 156 14.04 -8.90 17.70
C ALA A 156 13.76 -10.27 17.01
N PRO A 157 13.75 -11.40 17.78
CA PRO A 157 13.59 -12.74 17.20
C PRO A 157 12.22 -12.95 16.54
N GLU A 158 11.23 -12.11 16.82
CA GLU A 158 9.94 -12.10 16.13
C GLU A 158 10.07 -11.76 14.64
N LEU A 159 11.15 -11.12 14.20
CA LEU A 159 11.44 -10.89 12.79
C LEU A 159 11.64 -12.20 12.01
N LEU A 160 12.02 -13.29 12.66
CA LEU A 160 12.20 -14.61 12.05
C LEU A 160 10.91 -15.43 11.96
N ARG A 161 9.78 -14.92 12.48
CA ARG A 161 8.50 -15.62 12.42
C ARG A 161 7.66 -15.11 11.25
N PRO A 162 7.07 -15.99 10.43
CA PRO A 162 6.22 -15.60 9.31
C PRO A 162 4.80 -15.21 9.77
N GLU A 163 4.71 -14.18 10.61
CA GLU A 163 3.46 -13.70 11.19
C GLU A 163 3.41 -12.16 11.22
N LYS A 164 2.22 -11.62 11.47
CA LYS A 164 2.02 -10.17 11.59
C LYS A 164 2.79 -9.64 12.79
N LEU A 165 3.52 -8.56 12.58
CA LEU A 165 4.20 -7.80 13.63
C LEU A 165 3.30 -6.64 14.09
N PRO A 166 3.11 -6.41 15.39
CA PRO A 166 2.20 -5.39 15.92
C PRO A 166 2.52 -3.97 15.43
N LYS A 167 3.79 -3.66 15.23
CA LYS A 167 4.29 -2.35 14.79
C LYS A 167 5.02 -2.43 13.45
N MET A 168 4.71 -3.42 12.60
CA MET A 168 5.46 -3.71 11.39
C MET A 168 6.95 -4.04 11.68
N THR A 169 7.78 -4.14 10.64
CA THR A 169 9.24 -4.33 10.78
C THR A 169 9.90 -3.12 11.43
N PHE A 170 9.46 -1.91 11.08
CA PHE A 170 10.01 -0.66 11.61
C PHE A 170 9.94 -0.55 13.12
N GLY A 171 8.78 -0.89 13.69
CA GLY A 171 8.61 -0.84 15.14
C GLY A 171 9.39 -1.92 15.86
N ALA A 172 9.54 -3.12 15.28
CA ALA A 172 10.39 -4.17 15.83
C ALA A 172 11.87 -3.75 15.83
N ILE A 173 12.33 -3.11 14.75
CA ILE A 173 13.70 -2.55 14.68
C ILE A 173 13.89 -1.44 15.71
N GLU A 174 12.94 -0.50 15.82
CA GLU A 174 13.01 0.62 16.77
C GLU A 174 13.03 0.12 18.23
N ASP A 175 12.12 -0.80 18.59
CA ASP A 175 12.03 -1.35 19.94
C ASP A 175 13.33 -2.12 20.32
N ALA A 176 13.95 -2.82 19.36
CA ALA A 176 15.18 -3.60 19.59
C ALA A 176 16.46 -2.76 19.62
N THR A 177 16.53 -1.69 18.85
CA THR A 177 17.80 -0.98 18.56
C THR A 177 17.77 0.51 18.87
N GLY A 178 16.60 1.11 19.08
CA GLY A 178 16.42 2.56 19.12
C GLY A 178 16.58 3.25 17.76
N ARG A 179 16.80 2.49 16.68
CA ARG A 179 16.91 3.00 15.30
C ARG A 179 15.54 3.18 14.71
N ARG A 180 15.12 4.42 14.50
CA ARG A 180 13.80 4.79 13.99
C ARG A 180 13.90 5.14 12.51
N ALA A 181 13.11 4.47 11.66
CA ALA A 181 13.02 4.84 10.26
C ALA A 181 12.60 6.30 10.09
N SER A 182 13.41 7.08 9.36
CA SER A 182 13.22 8.53 9.21
C SER A 182 13.13 8.99 7.76
N ARG A 183 13.70 8.25 6.82
CA ARG A 183 13.72 8.57 5.39
C ARG A 183 13.33 7.33 4.59
N GLN A 184 12.57 7.55 3.53
CA GLN A 184 12.16 6.54 2.56
C GLN A 184 12.45 7.03 1.14
N ARG A 185 12.84 6.11 0.27
CA ARG A 185 12.92 6.32 -1.17
C ARG A 185 12.25 5.15 -1.88
N ASP A 186 11.29 5.46 -2.72
CA ASP A 186 10.62 4.50 -3.57
C ASP A 186 11.10 4.66 -5.00
N THR A 187 11.55 3.58 -5.59
CA THR A 187 11.90 3.51 -7.00
C THR A 187 10.88 2.63 -7.71
N ILE A 188 10.18 3.19 -8.68
CA ILE A 188 9.15 2.48 -9.45
C ILE A 188 9.76 2.09 -10.79
N ALA A 189 9.70 0.81 -11.10
CA ALA A 189 10.30 0.25 -12.31
C ALA A 189 9.43 -0.89 -12.88
N ILE A 190 9.71 -1.27 -14.12
CA ILE A 190 9.23 -2.54 -14.68
C ILE A 190 10.41 -3.50 -14.63
N ARG A 191 10.21 -4.66 -13.98
CA ARG A 191 11.21 -5.72 -13.88
C ARG A 191 10.61 -7.07 -14.26
N GLU A 192 11.46 -8.00 -14.64
CA GLU A 192 11.10 -9.40 -14.80
C GLU A 192 10.90 -10.05 -13.44
N VAL A 193 9.84 -10.86 -13.32
CA VAL A 193 9.51 -11.57 -12.09
C VAL A 193 10.41 -12.78 -11.93
N PRO A 194 11.21 -12.88 -10.85
CA PRO A 194 12.02 -14.05 -10.58
C PRO A 194 11.17 -15.31 -10.33
N ALA A 195 11.71 -16.50 -10.59
CA ALA A 195 10.97 -17.74 -10.48
C ALA A 195 10.35 -17.97 -9.08
N ASP A 196 11.08 -17.64 -8.02
CA ASP A 196 10.65 -17.78 -6.62
C ASP A 196 9.56 -16.77 -6.19
N VAL A 197 9.34 -15.72 -6.96
CA VAL A 197 8.26 -14.76 -6.77
C VAL A 197 7.07 -15.08 -7.67
N ALA A 198 7.33 -15.58 -8.88
CA ALA A 198 6.34 -15.83 -9.91
C ALA A 198 5.25 -16.81 -9.44
N GLU A 199 5.63 -17.89 -8.77
CA GLU A 199 4.70 -18.85 -8.18
C GLU A 199 3.70 -18.17 -7.23
N HIS A 200 4.19 -17.29 -6.36
CA HIS A 200 3.36 -16.59 -5.38
C HIS A 200 2.52 -15.47 -5.99
N LEU A 201 2.98 -14.88 -7.09
CA LEU A 201 2.28 -13.83 -7.82
C LEU A 201 1.24 -14.40 -8.79
N GLY A 202 1.34 -15.70 -9.14
CA GLY A 202 0.46 -16.38 -10.07
C GLY A 202 0.76 -16.03 -11.53
N VAL A 203 2.04 -15.86 -11.89
CA VAL A 203 2.50 -15.54 -13.24
C VAL A 203 3.65 -16.45 -13.67
N GLU A 204 3.95 -16.50 -14.97
CA GLU A 204 5.14 -17.19 -15.47
C GLU A 204 6.43 -16.44 -15.08
N PRO A 205 7.52 -17.14 -14.74
CA PRO A 205 8.83 -16.53 -14.54
C PRO A 205 9.25 -15.69 -15.74
N GLY A 206 9.86 -14.53 -15.49
CA GLY A 206 10.25 -13.58 -16.54
C GLY A 206 9.12 -12.67 -17.03
N THR A 207 7.89 -12.84 -16.53
CA THR A 207 6.81 -11.87 -16.79
C THR A 207 7.23 -10.48 -16.31
N LYS A 208 7.03 -9.47 -17.15
CA LYS A 208 7.32 -8.08 -16.79
C LYS A 208 6.14 -7.49 -16.01
N THR A 209 6.44 -6.92 -14.86
CA THR A 209 5.43 -6.30 -14.01
C THR A 209 5.93 -5.01 -13.37
N LEU A 210 5.01 -4.24 -12.85
CA LEU A 210 5.33 -3.07 -12.03
C LEU A 210 5.98 -3.52 -10.73
N VAL A 211 7.10 -2.90 -10.37
CA VAL A 211 7.84 -3.18 -9.16
C VAL A 211 8.11 -1.88 -8.42
N VAL A 212 7.89 -1.89 -7.12
CA VAL A 212 8.30 -0.81 -6.24
C VAL A 212 9.44 -1.31 -5.37
N VAL A 213 10.56 -0.63 -5.45
CA VAL A 213 11.74 -0.89 -4.63
C VAL A 213 11.81 0.18 -3.56
N ASN A 214 11.77 -0.24 -2.30
CA ASN A 214 11.71 0.63 -1.15
C ASN A 214 13.02 0.57 -0.38
N HIS A 215 13.66 1.72 -0.17
CA HIS A 215 14.81 1.87 0.71
C HIS A 215 14.41 2.73 1.90
N TYR A 216 14.78 2.27 3.09
CA TYR A 216 14.54 3.00 4.34
C TYR A 216 15.85 3.24 5.07
N TRP A 217 15.97 4.43 5.65
CA TRP A 217 17.09 4.84 6.47
C TRP A 217 16.58 5.31 7.82
N ASP A 218 17.40 5.09 8.83
CA ASP A 218 17.11 5.55 10.18
C ASP A 218 17.40 7.05 10.37
N GLN A 219 17.26 7.54 11.60
CA GLN A 219 17.51 8.93 11.98
C GLN A 219 18.98 9.35 11.89
N TYR A 220 19.88 8.40 11.75
CA TYR A 220 21.33 8.66 11.59
C TYR A 220 21.77 8.60 10.12
N GLY A 221 20.85 8.20 9.23
CA GLY A 221 21.13 8.04 7.81
C GLY A 221 21.62 6.66 7.41
N GLU A 222 21.66 5.71 8.35
CA GLU A 222 22.06 4.34 8.10
C GLU A 222 20.91 3.54 7.51
N PRO A 223 21.15 2.63 6.52
CA PRO A 223 20.13 1.75 5.98
C PRO A 223 19.48 0.91 7.09
N SER A 224 18.17 0.81 7.10
CA SER A 224 17.42 0.06 8.10
C SER A 224 16.59 -1.07 7.53
N GLU A 225 16.05 -0.88 6.33
CA GLU A 225 15.22 -1.88 5.63
C GLU A 225 15.34 -1.67 4.12
N TYR A 226 15.39 -2.76 3.38
CA TYR A 226 15.26 -2.82 1.92
C TYR A 226 14.10 -3.72 1.57
N ALA A 227 13.22 -3.31 0.66
CA ALA A 227 12.10 -4.13 0.24
C ALA A 227 11.84 -4.03 -1.26
N VAL A 228 11.39 -5.13 -1.85
CA VAL A 228 10.98 -5.21 -3.26
C VAL A 228 9.57 -5.77 -3.33
N ASP A 229 8.68 -4.99 -3.92
CA ASP A 229 7.27 -5.27 -4.05
C ASP A 229 6.95 -5.53 -5.53
N TYR A 230 6.73 -6.80 -5.90
CA TYR A 230 6.27 -7.20 -7.23
C TYR A 230 4.75 -7.16 -7.26
N HIS A 231 4.19 -6.37 -8.17
CA HIS A 231 2.74 -6.21 -8.28
C HIS A 231 2.15 -7.15 -9.32
N GLY A 232 0.95 -7.64 -9.05
CA GLY A 232 0.22 -8.52 -9.95
C GLY A 232 -0.09 -7.86 -11.30
N PRO A 233 -0.42 -8.65 -12.33
CA PRO A 233 -0.79 -8.12 -13.64
C PRO A 233 -1.98 -7.17 -13.56
N GLY A 234 -1.99 -6.12 -14.40
CA GLY A 234 -3.08 -5.15 -14.46
C GLY A 234 -3.19 -4.20 -13.27
N ARG A 235 -2.18 -4.18 -12.38
CA ARG A 235 -2.12 -3.24 -11.27
C ARG A 235 -1.59 -1.89 -11.71
N GLU A 236 -2.12 -0.83 -11.13
CA GLU A 236 -1.75 0.56 -11.40
C GLU A 236 -1.27 1.24 -10.11
N LEU A 237 -0.28 2.10 -10.20
CA LEU A 237 0.13 2.98 -9.12
C LEU A 237 -0.48 4.36 -9.37
N GLN A 238 -1.32 4.82 -8.44
CA GLN A 238 -1.91 6.15 -8.49
C GLN A 238 -1.43 6.98 -7.30
N ARG A 239 -1.08 8.22 -7.55
CA ARG A 239 -0.79 9.23 -6.52
C ARG A 239 -1.56 10.49 -6.84
N GLU A 240 -2.20 11.06 -5.84
CA GLU A 240 -2.88 12.34 -5.92
C GLU A 240 -2.16 13.36 -5.04
N TYR A 241 -2.01 14.56 -5.55
CA TYR A 241 -1.37 15.67 -4.85
C TYR A 241 -2.33 16.85 -4.84
N ASP A 242 -2.70 17.33 -3.64
CA ASP A 242 -3.32 18.65 -3.52
C ASP A 242 -2.27 19.72 -3.84
N ARG A 243 -2.63 20.68 -4.68
CA ARG A 243 -1.83 21.89 -4.91
C ARG A 243 -2.60 23.05 -4.31
N ASP A 244 -1.93 23.78 -3.41
CA ASP A 244 -2.40 25.05 -2.87
C ASP A 244 -2.41 26.15 -3.94
#